data_41a457fd48641fcb74cc5a7328e3574a
#
_entry.id   41a457fd48641fcb74cc5a7328e3574a
#
_cell.length_a   1.000
_cell.length_b   1.000
_cell.length_c   1.000
_cell.angle_alpha   90.00
_cell.angle_beta   90.00
_cell.angle_gamma   90.00
#
_symmetry.space_group_name_H-M   'P 1'
#
loop_
_entity.id
_entity.type
_entity.pdbx_description
1 polymer ?
#
loop_
_entity_poly.entity_id
_entity_poly.type
_entity_poly.pdbx_seq_one_letter_code
_entity_poly.pdbx_strand_id
1 'polypeptide(L)'
;MSQTTEDHGPEYRHVDDMAWETLRFPGQHSKMVFHPRSERPSEPNTGFVRYEPGAFHPRHRHDFAQVWHILEGTFKIGDRTLGPGTVVFYADPHFEEDLSTETGGLMFFVQYTGPETGKGPIYDGRFNIKERKPLSEENLKV
;
A
#
# COMPACT_ATOMS: atom_id res chain seq x y z
N MET A 1 -8.80 -11.67 27.46
CA MET A 1 -7.91 -11.87 26.32
C MET A 1 -6.49 -12.12 26.82
N SER A 2 -5.93 -13.19 26.39
CA SER A 2 -4.55 -13.45 26.74
C SER A 2 -3.63 -12.78 25.71
N GLN A 3 -2.60 -12.18 26.21
CA GLN A 3 -1.53 -11.66 25.36
C GLN A 3 -0.31 -12.54 25.57
N THR A 4 0.34 -12.83 24.49
CA THR A 4 1.63 -13.49 24.61
C THR A 4 2.64 -12.51 25.16
N THR A 5 3.49 -13.00 26.07
CA THR A 5 4.65 -12.25 26.54
C THR A 5 5.90 -12.71 25.83
N GLU A 6 5.74 -13.59 24.85
CA GLU A 6 6.86 -14.08 24.07
C GLU A 6 7.47 -12.93 23.29
N ASP A 7 8.79 -12.84 23.37
CA ASP A 7 9.54 -11.82 22.67
C ASP A 7 9.83 -12.29 21.25
N HIS A 8 9.45 -11.47 20.27
CA HIS A 8 9.73 -11.75 18.88
C HIS A 8 10.92 -10.90 18.44
N GLY A 9 11.97 -11.55 18.02
CA GLY A 9 13.15 -10.84 17.55
C GLY A 9 12.86 -10.01 16.29
N PRO A 10 13.72 -9.07 15.96
CA PRO A 10 13.56 -8.26 14.75
C PRO A 10 13.76 -9.09 13.48
N GLU A 11 13.14 -8.63 12.40
CA GLU A 11 13.33 -9.20 11.07
C GLU A 11 13.94 -8.13 10.19
N TYR A 12 14.89 -8.52 9.38
CA TYR A 12 15.62 -7.60 8.50
C TYR A 12 15.49 -8.06 7.07
N ARG A 13 15.15 -7.13 6.16
CA ARG A 13 15.15 -7.39 4.72
C ARG A 13 15.74 -6.20 4.00
N HIS A 14 16.58 -6.47 3.03
CA HIS A 14 17.11 -5.42 2.19
C HIS A 14 16.34 -5.40 0.88
N VAL A 15 15.85 -4.24 0.49
CA VAL A 15 14.98 -4.10 -0.69
C VAL A 15 15.69 -4.43 -1.98
N ASP A 16 17.01 -4.30 -2.03
CA ASP A 16 17.79 -4.66 -3.21
C ASP A 16 17.84 -6.17 -3.45
N ASP A 17 17.52 -6.96 -2.42
CA ASP A 17 17.44 -8.41 -2.53
C ASP A 17 16.10 -8.90 -3.03
N MET A 18 15.18 -7.97 -3.29
CA MET A 18 13.80 -8.28 -3.70
C MET A 18 13.56 -7.85 -5.14
N ALA A 19 12.83 -8.64 -5.87
CA ALA A 19 12.41 -8.28 -7.21
C ALA A 19 11.19 -7.37 -7.18
N TRP A 20 11.08 -6.47 -8.14
CA TRP A 20 9.86 -5.71 -8.36
C TRP A 20 8.79 -6.61 -8.95
N GLU A 21 7.58 -6.52 -8.43
CA GLU A 21 6.42 -7.21 -8.99
C GLU A 21 5.52 -6.17 -9.67
N THR A 22 5.10 -6.45 -10.89
CA THR A 22 4.18 -5.56 -11.60
C THR A 22 2.79 -5.66 -10.98
N LEU A 23 2.19 -4.52 -10.70
CA LEU A 23 0.84 -4.45 -10.17
C LEU A 23 -0.18 -4.49 -11.31
N ARG A 24 -1.47 -4.49 -10.94
CA ARG A 24 -2.54 -4.65 -11.93
C ARG A 24 -2.72 -3.47 -12.88
N PHE A 25 -2.37 -2.26 -12.43
CA PHE A 25 -2.43 -1.09 -13.30
C PHE A 25 -1.11 -0.87 -13.99
N PRO A 26 -1.12 -0.47 -15.28
CA PRO A 26 0.11 -0.23 -16.00
C PRO A 26 1.03 0.78 -15.31
N GLY A 27 2.32 0.52 -15.33
CA GLY A 27 3.33 1.42 -14.80
C GLY A 27 3.49 1.39 -13.30
N GLN A 28 2.90 0.43 -12.62
CA GLN A 28 3.02 0.30 -11.17
C GLN A 28 3.69 -1.01 -10.79
N HIS A 29 4.70 -0.91 -9.93
CA HIS A 29 5.49 -2.05 -9.48
C HIS A 29 5.68 -1.97 -7.98
N SER A 30 5.68 -3.09 -7.29
CA SER A 30 5.85 -3.09 -5.84
C SER A 30 6.92 -4.05 -5.37
N LYS A 31 7.47 -3.74 -4.22
CA LYS A 31 8.22 -4.66 -3.38
C LYS A 31 7.48 -4.71 -2.05
N MET A 32 6.82 -5.82 -1.79
CA MET A 32 6.12 -6.04 -0.52
C MET A 32 7.12 -6.59 0.46
N VAL A 33 7.59 -5.75 1.38
CA VAL A 33 8.68 -6.11 2.29
C VAL A 33 8.20 -6.99 3.43
N PHE A 34 7.17 -6.55 4.13
CA PHE A 34 6.53 -7.33 5.18
C PHE A 34 5.04 -7.37 4.95
N HIS A 35 4.46 -8.54 5.12
CA HIS A 35 3.02 -8.73 4.99
C HIS A 35 2.51 -9.45 6.24
N PRO A 36 1.31 -9.14 6.72
CA PRO A 36 0.76 -9.81 7.91
C PRO A 36 0.73 -11.33 7.73
N ARG A 37 1.18 -12.03 8.75
CA ARG A 37 1.11 -13.49 8.77
C ARG A 37 -0.29 -13.92 9.17
N SER A 38 -0.71 -15.09 8.70
CA SER A 38 -2.05 -15.60 9.01
C SER A 38 -2.27 -15.77 10.50
N GLU A 39 -1.23 -16.14 11.25
CA GLU A 39 -1.31 -16.28 12.70
C GLU A 39 -1.18 -14.96 13.46
N ARG A 40 -0.81 -13.88 12.76
CA ARG A 40 -0.71 -12.53 13.32
C ARG A 40 -1.26 -11.50 12.33
N PRO A 41 -2.58 -11.53 12.11
CA PRO A 41 -3.19 -10.70 11.05
C PRO A 41 -3.17 -9.19 11.34
N SER A 42 -2.82 -8.78 12.54
CA SER A 42 -2.71 -7.37 12.89
C SER A 42 -1.32 -6.79 12.62
N GLU A 43 -0.41 -7.60 12.12
CA GLU A 43 0.91 -7.08 11.74
C GLU A 43 0.77 -6.12 10.54
N PRO A 44 1.65 -5.15 10.41
CA PRO A 44 1.56 -4.22 9.29
C PRO A 44 1.98 -4.83 7.97
N ASN A 45 1.47 -4.25 6.89
CA ASN A 45 1.93 -4.50 5.54
C ASN A 45 2.79 -3.31 5.12
N THR A 46 4.02 -3.55 4.72
CA THR A 46 4.94 -2.48 4.36
C THR A 46 5.63 -2.79 3.05
N GLY A 47 5.95 -1.74 2.33
CA GLY A 47 6.66 -1.92 1.07
C GLY A 47 6.86 -0.63 0.31
N PHE A 48 7.21 -0.80 -0.95
CA PHE A 48 7.47 0.30 -1.86
C PHE A 48 6.62 0.12 -3.12
N VAL A 49 6.16 1.23 -3.67
CA VAL A 49 5.55 1.23 -5.00
C VAL A 49 6.33 2.20 -5.86
N ARG A 50 6.80 1.70 -6.98
CA ARG A 50 7.42 2.52 -8.02
C ARG A 50 6.42 2.74 -9.13
N TYR A 51 6.30 3.99 -9.55
CA TYR A 51 5.41 4.40 -10.62
C TYR A 51 6.25 4.87 -11.80
N GLU A 52 5.92 4.37 -12.98
CA GLU A 52 6.52 4.88 -14.20
C GLU A 52 5.86 6.20 -14.61
N PRO A 53 6.55 7.05 -15.39
CA PRO A 53 5.92 8.25 -15.93
C PRO A 53 4.62 7.92 -16.68
N GLY A 54 3.56 8.64 -16.39
CA GLY A 54 2.25 8.41 -16.98
C GLY A 54 1.37 7.41 -16.25
N ALA A 55 1.82 6.84 -15.15
CA ALA A 55 1.02 5.89 -14.38
C ALA A 55 -0.20 6.55 -13.78
N PHE A 56 -1.27 5.78 -13.68
CA PHE A 56 -2.54 6.22 -13.13
C PHE A 56 -3.14 5.12 -12.25
N HIS A 57 -3.67 5.51 -11.10
CA HIS A 57 -4.38 4.61 -10.19
C HIS A 57 -5.74 5.24 -9.87
N PRO A 58 -6.85 4.55 -10.19
CA PRO A 58 -8.17 5.15 -9.97
C PRO A 58 -8.55 5.23 -8.50
N ARG A 59 -9.51 6.09 -8.21
CA ARG A 59 -10.07 6.23 -6.88
C ARG A 59 -10.58 4.88 -6.37
N HIS A 60 -10.28 4.59 -5.11
CA HIS A 60 -10.66 3.32 -4.48
C HIS A 60 -10.76 3.48 -2.98
N ARG A 61 -11.25 2.44 -2.32
CA ARG A 61 -11.44 2.42 -0.88
C ARG A 61 -10.62 1.34 -0.21
N HIS A 62 -10.10 1.65 0.99
CA HIS A 62 -9.49 0.67 1.88
C HIS A 62 -10.16 0.69 3.25
N ASP A 63 -10.27 -0.48 3.85
CA ASP A 63 -10.78 -0.68 5.21
C ASP A 63 -9.63 -0.94 6.19
N PHE A 64 -8.61 -0.12 6.12
CA PHE A 64 -7.46 -0.15 7.03
C PHE A 64 -6.83 1.24 7.06
N ALA A 65 -5.88 1.44 7.94
CA ALA A 65 -5.14 2.70 8.01
C ALA A 65 -3.85 2.61 7.20
N GLN A 66 -3.36 3.74 6.74
CA GLN A 66 -2.18 3.76 5.88
C GLN A 66 -1.40 5.06 6.04
N VAL A 67 -0.09 4.92 5.97
CA VAL A 67 0.83 6.06 5.87
C VAL A 67 1.68 5.85 4.63
N TRP A 68 1.83 6.91 3.83
CA TRP A 68 2.80 6.87 2.74
C TRP A 68 3.82 7.97 2.91
N HIS A 69 4.98 7.73 2.35
CA HIS A 69 6.04 8.72 2.24
C HIS A 69 6.49 8.76 0.79
N ILE A 70 6.33 9.90 0.13
CA ILE A 70 6.82 10.10 -1.24
C ILE A 70 8.31 10.32 -1.17
N LEU A 71 9.07 9.41 -1.77
CA LEU A 71 10.54 9.47 -1.77
C LEU A 71 11.08 10.12 -3.03
N GLU A 72 10.44 9.89 -4.16
CA GLU A 72 10.87 10.43 -5.45
C GLU A 72 9.65 10.77 -6.29
N GLY A 73 9.77 11.78 -7.13
CA GLY A 73 8.76 12.14 -8.11
C GLY A 73 7.65 13.03 -7.58
N THR A 74 6.80 13.44 -8.49
CA THR A 74 5.67 14.32 -8.20
C THR A 74 4.37 13.60 -8.57
N PHE A 75 3.41 13.65 -7.67
CA PHE A 75 2.13 12.96 -7.83
C PHE A 75 0.98 13.95 -7.72
N LYS A 76 0.00 13.76 -8.60
CA LYS A 76 -1.27 14.45 -8.48
C LYS A 76 -2.26 13.48 -7.84
N ILE A 77 -2.81 13.86 -6.70
CA ILE A 77 -3.78 13.04 -5.95
C ILE A 77 -5.02 13.89 -5.75
N GLY A 78 -6.09 13.53 -6.45
CA GLY A 78 -7.25 14.39 -6.55
C GLY A 78 -6.83 15.70 -7.21
N ASP A 79 -7.02 16.82 -6.51
CA ASP A 79 -6.64 18.14 -6.98
C ASP A 79 -5.32 18.66 -6.40
N ARG A 80 -4.60 17.83 -5.65
CA ARG A 80 -3.34 18.20 -4.99
C ARG A 80 -2.15 17.66 -5.74
N THR A 81 -1.10 18.46 -5.82
CA THR A 81 0.18 18.05 -6.37
C THR A 81 1.19 17.95 -5.22
N LEU A 82 1.77 16.78 -5.05
CA LEU A 82 2.63 16.44 -3.92
C LEU A 82 3.97 15.92 -4.40
N GLY A 83 5.03 16.37 -3.76
CA GLY A 83 6.40 16.00 -4.12
C GLY A 83 7.14 15.24 -3.04
N PRO A 84 8.44 14.98 -3.27
CA PRO A 84 9.26 14.23 -2.32
C PRO A 84 9.27 14.86 -0.94
N GLY A 85 9.25 14.02 0.09
CA GLY A 85 9.19 14.44 1.48
C GLY A 85 7.78 14.55 2.03
N THR A 86 6.76 14.48 1.18
CA THR A 86 5.37 14.48 1.63
C THR A 86 5.06 13.16 2.35
N VAL A 87 4.45 13.28 3.51
CA VAL A 87 3.93 12.13 4.25
C VAL A 87 2.42 12.28 4.33
N VAL A 88 1.69 11.24 3.95
CA VAL A 88 0.22 11.23 3.90
C VAL A 88 -0.30 10.20 4.88
N PHE A 89 -1.26 10.59 5.69
CA PHE A 89 -1.96 9.66 6.58
C PHE A 89 -3.39 9.47 6.10
N TYR A 90 -3.78 8.21 5.99
CA TYR A 90 -5.16 7.82 5.72
C TYR A 90 -5.71 7.04 6.91
N ALA A 91 -6.78 7.52 7.47
CA ALA A 91 -7.47 6.84 8.58
C ALA A 91 -8.18 5.58 8.08
N ASP A 92 -8.62 4.76 8.99
CA ASP A 92 -9.44 3.58 8.73
C ASP A 92 -10.92 3.89 8.97
N PRO A 93 -11.84 3.71 8.02
CA PRO A 93 -11.60 3.45 6.59
C PRO A 93 -11.35 4.75 5.82
N HIS A 94 -10.91 4.63 4.58
CA HIS A 94 -10.66 5.83 3.79
C HIS A 94 -10.85 5.58 2.29
N PHE A 95 -11.04 6.67 1.56
CA PHE A 95 -10.96 6.67 0.10
C PHE A 95 -9.64 7.29 -0.31
N GLU A 96 -9.02 6.73 -1.32
CA GLU A 96 -7.87 7.33 -1.99
C GLU A 96 -8.35 7.86 -3.33
N GLU A 97 -8.10 9.14 -3.56
CA GLU A 97 -8.49 9.78 -4.81
C GLU A 97 -7.64 9.30 -5.97
N ASP A 98 -8.05 9.63 -7.19
CA ASP A 98 -7.27 9.34 -8.38
C ASP A 98 -5.84 9.83 -8.20
N LEU A 99 -4.90 8.95 -8.53
CA LEU A 99 -3.48 9.27 -8.47
C LEU A 99 -2.92 9.20 -9.89
N SER A 100 -2.17 10.21 -10.26
CA SER A 100 -1.44 10.23 -11.51
C SER A 100 -0.05 10.83 -11.30
N THR A 101 0.87 10.50 -12.18
CA THR A 101 2.20 11.07 -12.14
C THR A 101 2.76 11.23 -13.54
N GLU A 102 3.26 12.42 -13.87
CA GLU A 102 3.94 12.65 -15.14
C GLU A 102 5.42 12.29 -15.07
N THR A 103 5.99 12.42 -13.87
CA THR A 103 7.42 12.17 -13.65
C THR A 103 7.76 10.73 -13.33
N GLY A 104 6.75 9.96 -12.89
CA GLY A 104 7.00 8.73 -12.17
C GLY A 104 7.48 9.03 -10.77
N GLY A 105 7.75 8.01 -9.99
CA GLY A 105 8.24 8.21 -8.63
C GLY A 105 8.27 6.96 -7.80
N LEU A 106 8.55 7.14 -6.52
CA LEU A 106 8.69 6.07 -5.55
C LEU A 106 8.02 6.48 -4.25
N MET A 107 7.21 5.59 -3.71
CA MET A 107 6.58 5.74 -2.39
C MET A 107 6.94 4.58 -1.49
N PHE A 108 7.13 4.88 -0.22
CA PHE A 108 7.17 3.87 0.84
C PHE A 108 5.83 3.92 1.57
N PHE A 109 5.28 2.76 1.91
CA PHE A 109 4.00 2.70 2.61
C PHE A 109 4.05 1.77 3.81
N VAL A 110 3.22 2.10 4.80
CA VAL A 110 2.92 1.26 5.95
C VAL A 110 1.40 1.20 6.05
N GLN A 111 0.85 0.00 5.97
CA GLN A 111 -0.57 -0.24 6.12
C GLN A 111 -0.79 -1.10 7.36
N TYR A 112 -1.81 -0.83 8.12
CA TYR A 112 -2.03 -1.53 9.38
C TYR A 112 -3.50 -1.58 9.74
N THR A 113 -3.83 -2.52 10.61
CA THR A 113 -5.19 -2.69 11.09
C THR A 113 -5.63 -1.43 11.81
N GLY A 114 -6.70 -0.82 11.34
CA GLY A 114 -7.23 0.39 11.93
C GLY A 114 -8.23 0.12 13.02
N PRO A 115 -8.52 1.14 13.85
CA PRO A 115 -9.37 0.98 15.02
C PRO A 115 -10.86 0.92 14.71
N GLU A 116 -11.30 1.46 13.59
CA GLU A 116 -12.73 1.55 13.28
C GLU A 116 -13.27 0.26 12.70
N THR A 117 -12.66 -0.25 11.64
CA THR A 117 -13.12 -1.49 11.01
C THR A 117 -12.52 -2.73 11.65
N GLY A 118 -11.34 -2.60 12.28
CA GLY A 118 -10.61 -3.74 12.82
C GLY A 118 -10.07 -4.67 11.74
N LYS A 119 -10.12 -4.26 10.47
CA LYS A 119 -9.64 -5.06 9.35
C LYS A 119 -8.21 -4.72 9.04
N GLY A 120 -7.47 -5.72 8.57
CA GLY A 120 -6.07 -5.55 8.23
C GLY A 120 -5.82 -5.51 6.73
N PRO A 121 -4.62 -5.07 6.35
CA PRO A 121 -4.23 -4.98 4.95
C PRO A 121 -3.78 -6.33 4.37
N ILE A 122 -4.70 -7.28 4.29
CA ILE A 122 -4.43 -8.61 3.78
C ILE A 122 -4.85 -8.66 2.32
N TYR A 123 -3.91 -8.97 1.46
CA TYR A 123 -4.09 -8.91 0.01
C TYR A 123 -4.29 -10.28 -0.65
N ASP A 124 -4.88 -11.21 0.06
CA ASP A 124 -5.26 -12.47 -0.54
C ASP A 124 -6.65 -12.35 -1.16
N GLY A 125 -6.79 -12.70 -2.40
CA GLY A 125 -8.05 -12.70 -3.11
C GLY A 125 -8.58 -11.34 -3.58
N ARG A 126 -8.36 -10.27 -2.83
CA ARG A 126 -8.82 -8.92 -3.19
C ARG A 126 -7.83 -8.18 -4.06
N PHE A 127 -6.61 -8.16 -3.63
CA PHE A 127 -5.50 -7.54 -4.35
C PHE A 127 -4.45 -8.60 -4.61
N ASN A 128 -4.85 -9.70 -5.17
CA ASN A 128 -3.90 -10.75 -5.43
C ASN A 128 -2.94 -10.29 -6.51
N ILE A 129 -1.79 -9.82 -6.08
CA ILE A 129 -0.77 -9.30 -6.96
C ILE A 129 -0.31 -10.37 -7.95
N LYS A 130 -0.20 -11.61 -7.48
CA LYS A 130 0.25 -12.72 -8.32
C LYS A 130 -0.74 -13.04 -9.43
N GLU A 131 -2.01 -12.98 -9.14
CA GLU A 131 -3.04 -13.24 -10.14
C GLU A 131 -3.33 -12.04 -11.03
N ARG A 132 -2.93 -10.86 -10.59
CA ARG A 132 -3.11 -9.61 -11.35
C ARG A 132 -4.54 -9.41 -11.81
N LYS A 133 -5.47 -9.72 -10.95
CA LYS A 133 -6.89 -9.57 -11.27
C LYS A 133 -7.24 -8.11 -11.48
N PRO A 134 -8.10 -7.82 -12.46
CA PRO A 134 -8.58 -6.46 -12.61
C PRO A 134 -9.33 -6.03 -11.34
N LEU A 135 -9.30 -4.73 -11.04
CA LEU A 135 -10.09 -4.21 -9.94
C LEU A 135 -11.56 -4.39 -10.25
N SER A 136 -12.28 -4.95 -9.29
CA SER A 136 -13.72 -5.06 -9.37
C SER A 136 -14.35 -3.78 -8.81
N GLU A 137 -15.65 -3.62 -9.04
CA GLU A 137 -16.39 -2.52 -8.43
C GLU A 137 -16.29 -2.53 -6.91
N GLU A 138 -16.16 -3.70 -6.31
CA GLU A 138 -15.97 -3.82 -4.87
C GLU A 138 -14.72 -3.12 -4.38
N ASN A 139 -13.64 -3.23 -5.15
CA ASN A 139 -12.37 -2.59 -4.81
C ASN A 139 -12.40 -1.09 -5.07
N LEU A 140 -13.22 -0.67 -6.01
CA LEU A 140 -13.36 0.74 -6.40
C LEU A 140 -14.51 1.43 -5.69
N LYS A 141 -15.17 0.74 -4.82
CA LYS A 141 -16.40 1.21 -4.20
C LYS A 141 -16.18 2.45 -3.35
N VAL A 142 -16.99 3.38 -3.61
CA VAL A 142 -17.06 4.65 -2.87
C VAL A 142 -18.13 4.56 -1.80
#